data_26dcb91ea7263b9c988c7a3639562a3b
#
_entry.id   26dcb91ea7263b9c988c7a3639562a3b
#
_cell.length_a   1.000
_cell.length_b   1.000
_cell.length_c   1.000
_cell.angle_alpha   90.00
_cell.angle_beta   90.00
_cell.angle_gamma   90.00
#
_symmetry.space_group_name_H-M   'P 1'
#
loop_
_entity.id
_entity.type
_entity.pdbx_description
1 polymer ?
#
loop_
_entity_poly.entity_id
_entity_poly.type
_entity_poly.pdbx_seq_one_letter_code
_entity_poly.pdbx_strand_id
1 'polypeptide(L)'
;GAETAVLFSDITRDYPVGLTNFFREAWLEMMPPESLLGYYSLMYGDTDFTAQLTAIKELNPDVIFAPNDYKEQALISKQAKELGITSTFLSGDGISPAEFIEIGGSAVNGTFYAGHFHPDAPLGERGESFVETYRALHDKEPDMLGALGYDAYIVLRDAIERAGSVDGEAIKQALSETENFEAVTGIITLDKEVNAVKSAVVIGFEDEQKYVAGMVEP
;
A
#
# COMPACT_ATOMS: atom_id res chain seq x y z
N GLY A 1 0.00 -17.52 -8.68
CA GLY A 1 0.56 -18.82 -8.52
C GLY A 1 1.85 -18.89 -7.71
N ALA A 2 2.09 -17.97 -6.75
CA ALA A 2 3.22 -18.09 -5.82
C ALA A 2 2.94 -19.19 -4.80
N GLU A 3 3.92 -20.05 -4.53
CA GLU A 3 3.83 -21.18 -3.60
C GLU A 3 4.67 -20.95 -2.34
N THR A 4 5.67 -20.06 -2.41
CA THR A 4 6.61 -19.79 -1.31
C THR A 4 6.80 -18.30 -1.08
N ALA A 5 6.95 -17.91 0.20
CA ALA A 5 7.15 -16.51 0.60
C ALA A 5 8.25 -16.36 1.64
N VAL A 6 8.88 -15.18 1.63
CA VAL A 6 9.74 -14.67 2.70
C VAL A 6 9.21 -13.31 3.14
N LEU A 7 9.29 -13.03 4.43
CA LEU A 7 9.00 -11.73 5.03
C LEU A 7 10.32 -10.99 5.26
N PHE A 8 10.37 -9.71 4.84
CA PHE A 8 11.56 -8.88 5.05
C PHE A 8 11.16 -7.45 5.42
N SER A 9 11.14 -7.12 6.69
CA SER A 9 10.58 -5.86 7.17
C SER A 9 11.36 -5.19 8.29
N ASP A 10 11.18 -3.87 8.36
CA ASP A 10 11.59 -3.05 9.50
C ASP A 10 10.78 -3.45 10.75
N ILE A 11 11.51 -3.75 11.84
CA ILE A 11 10.94 -4.16 13.12
C ILE A 11 10.85 -3.01 14.13
N THR A 12 11.23 -1.80 13.73
CA THR A 12 11.31 -0.64 14.63
C THR A 12 10.09 0.26 14.57
N ARG A 13 9.19 0.03 13.59
CA ARG A 13 8.00 0.87 13.38
C ARG A 13 6.74 0.02 13.25
N ASP A 14 5.62 0.56 13.72
CA ASP A 14 4.33 -0.14 13.78
C ASP A 14 3.78 -0.48 12.40
N TYR A 15 3.95 0.41 11.40
CA TYR A 15 3.42 0.21 10.05
C TYR A 15 3.97 -1.05 9.36
N PRO A 16 5.30 -1.22 9.18
CA PRO A 16 5.81 -2.43 8.54
C PRO A 16 5.56 -3.70 9.39
N VAL A 17 5.62 -3.60 10.72
CA VAL A 17 5.30 -4.72 11.61
C VAL A 17 3.84 -5.14 11.47
N GLY A 18 2.91 -4.19 11.45
CA GLY A 18 1.47 -4.45 11.28
C GLY A 18 1.17 -5.14 9.96
N LEU A 19 1.64 -4.56 8.84
CA LEU A 19 1.43 -5.15 7.50
C LEU A 19 2.05 -6.54 7.37
N THR A 20 3.24 -6.75 7.95
CA THR A 20 3.89 -8.06 7.93
C THR A 20 3.08 -9.11 8.67
N ASN A 21 2.48 -8.75 9.81
CA ASN A 21 1.61 -9.65 10.56
C ASN A 21 0.34 -9.99 9.78
N PHE A 22 -0.33 -9.00 9.19
CA PHE A 22 -1.52 -9.24 8.35
C PHE A 22 -1.21 -10.10 7.13
N PHE A 23 -0.10 -9.84 6.43
CA PHE A 23 0.30 -10.69 5.31
C PHE A 23 0.57 -12.13 5.76
N ARG A 24 1.29 -12.31 6.87
CA ARG A 24 1.59 -13.63 7.42
C ARG A 24 0.32 -14.40 7.76
N GLU A 25 -0.62 -13.77 8.42
CA GLU A 25 -1.92 -14.38 8.78
C GLU A 25 -2.68 -14.79 7.52
N ALA A 26 -2.88 -13.90 6.57
CA ALA A 26 -3.56 -14.18 5.30
C ALA A 26 -2.83 -15.26 4.48
N TRP A 27 -1.50 -15.23 4.45
CA TRP A 27 -0.71 -16.26 3.76
C TRP A 27 -0.95 -17.65 4.37
N LEU A 28 -0.91 -17.77 5.71
CA LEU A 28 -1.07 -19.02 6.43
C LEU A 28 -2.52 -19.55 6.42
N GLU A 29 -3.51 -18.73 6.13
CA GLU A 29 -4.88 -19.18 5.85
C GLU A 29 -5.01 -19.86 4.48
N MET A 30 -4.20 -19.45 3.51
CA MET A 30 -4.27 -19.95 2.13
C MET A 30 -3.23 -21.02 1.82
N MET A 31 -2.09 -21.00 2.50
CA MET A 31 -0.92 -21.79 2.18
C MET A 31 -0.41 -22.57 3.41
N PRO A 32 0.24 -23.74 3.22
CA PRO A 32 0.77 -24.49 4.33
C PRO A 32 1.91 -23.75 5.04
N PRO A 33 2.13 -23.97 6.36
CA PRO A 33 3.12 -23.21 7.14
C PRO A 33 4.55 -23.29 6.61
N GLU A 34 4.95 -24.43 6.01
CA GLU A 34 6.26 -24.64 5.42
C GLU A 34 6.52 -23.80 4.16
N SER A 35 5.49 -23.21 3.57
CA SER A 35 5.61 -22.31 2.43
C SER A 35 6.13 -20.91 2.83
N LEU A 36 6.05 -20.55 4.10
CA LEU A 36 6.67 -19.34 4.63
C LEU A 36 8.11 -19.67 5.07
N LEU A 37 9.06 -19.41 4.16
CA LEU A 37 10.43 -19.89 4.27
C LEU A 37 11.27 -19.15 5.31
N GLY A 38 10.89 -17.95 5.71
CA GLY A 38 11.63 -17.19 6.72
C GLY A 38 11.11 -15.77 6.94
N TYR A 39 11.66 -15.19 8.03
CA TYR A 39 11.46 -13.78 8.37
C TYR A 39 12.81 -13.13 8.61
N TYR A 40 13.11 -12.10 7.84
CA TYR A 40 14.31 -11.28 7.95
C TYR A 40 13.94 -9.87 8.39
N SER A 41 14.76 -9.31 9.25
CA SER A 41 14.51 -7.99 9.84
C SER A 41 15.56 -6.97 9.39
N LEU A 42 15.11 -5.72 9.36
CA LEU A 42 15.95 -4.54 9.23
C LEU A 42 15.52 -3.48 10.26
N MET A 43 16.30 -2.43 10.39
CA MET A 43 15.95 -1.25 11.17
C MET A 43 15.81 -0.04 10.26
N TYR A 44 14.93 0.88 10.64
CA TYR A 44 14.78 2.14 9.91
C TYR A 44 16.12 2.86 9.77
N GLY A 45 16.44 3.25 8.52
CA GLY A 45 17.70 3.92 8.20
C GLY A 45 18.85 2.99 7.82
N ASP A 46 18.66 1.67 7.85
CA ASP A 46 19.63 0.73 7.31
C ASP A 46 19.82 0.97 5.81
N THR A 47 21.04 0.77 5.32
CA THR A 47 21.40 1.01 3.92
C THR A 47 22.09 -0.18 3.25
N ASP A 48 22.51 -1.18 4.02
CA ASP A 48 23.13 -2.41 3.53
C ASP A 48 22.30 -3.63 3.98
N PHE A 49 21.79 -4.35 3.01
CA PHE A 49 20.92 -5.51 3.18
C PHE A 49 21.53 -6.78 2.59
N THR A 50 22.81 -6.72 2.22
CA THR A 50 23.50 -7.78 1.49
C THR A 50 23.47 -9.12 2.24
N ALA A 51 23.62 -9.10 3.57
CA ALA A 51 23.61 -10.32 4.37
C ALA A 51 22.23 -11.01 4.36
N GLN A 52 21.14 -10.24 4.59
CA GLN A 52 19.77 -10.76 4.57
C GLN A 52 19.39 -11.24 3.16
N LEU A 53 19.68 -10.44 2.13
CA LEU A 53 19.37 -10.76 0.74
C LEU A 53 20.14 -11.99 0.25
N THR A 54 21.39 -12.20 0.69
CA THR A 54 22.15 -13.41 0.38
C THR A 54 21.47 -14.64 0.97
N ALA A 55 21.02 -14.57 2.22
CA ALA A 55 20.30 -15.69 2.84
C ALA A 55 18.92 -15.92 2.18
N ILE A 56 18.20 -14.86 1.81
CA ILE A 56 16.92 -14.97 1.08
C ILE A 56 17.12 -15.60 -0.29
N LYS A 57 18.17 -15.23 -1.00
CA LYS A 57 18.51 -15.82 -2.31
C LYS A 57 18.69 -17.33 -2.24
N GLU A 58 19.31 -17.84 -1.17
CA GLU A 58 19.51 -19.29 -0.95
C GLU A 58 18.17 -20.05 -0.79
N LEU A 59 17.17 -19.40 -0.22
CA LEU A 59 15.81 -19.95 -0.08
C LEU A 59 15.04 -19.94 -1.39
N ASN A 60 15.38 -19.03 -2.32
CA ASN A 60 14.76 -18.87 -3.63
C ASN A 60 13.21 -18.79 -3.55
N PRO A 61 12.62 -17.86 -2.76
CA PRO A 61 11.18 -17.74 -2.64
C PRO A 61 10.55 -17.22 -3.93
N ASP A 62 9.28 -17.54 -4.18
CA ASP A 62 8.52 -16.95 -5.29
C ASP A 62 8.25 -15.47 -5.04
N VAL A 63 7.91 -15.12 -3.79
CA VAL A 63 7.64 -13.74 -3.39
C VAL A 63 8.42 -13.33 -2.14
N ILE A 64 8.78 -12.06 -2.07
CA ILE A 64 9.34 -11.41 -0.89
C ILE A 64 8.36 -10.30 -0.48
N PHE A 65 7.67 -10.47 0.65
CA PHE A 65 6.84 -9.41 1.21
C PHE A 65 7.70 -8.47 2.04
N ALA A 66 7.82 -7.22 1.58
CA ALA A 66 8.72 -6.23 2.14
C ALA A 66 8.03 -4.85 2.24
N PRO A 67 7.15 -4.65 3.27
CA PRO A 67 6.36 -3.43 3.43
C PRO A 67 7.16 -2.31 4.11
N ASN A 68 8.33 -2.00 3.57
CA ASN A 68 9.21 -0.96 4.10
C ASN A 68 8.89 0.40 3.48
N ASP A 69 9.49 1.48 4.01
CA ASP A 69 9.42 2.78 3.37
C ASP A 69 10.20 2.80 2.05
N TYR A 70 9.85 3.75 1.20
CA TYR A 70 10.38 3.86 -0.16
C TYR A 70 11.91 3.88 -0.23
N LYS A 71 12.61 4.50 0.74
CA LYS A 71 14.07 4.60 0.73
C LYS A 71 14.74 3.25 0.92
N GLU A 72 14.39 2.57 2.01
CA GLU A 72 14.92 1.24 2.33
C GLU A 72 14.52 0.24 1.25
N GLN A 73 13.25 0.26 0.83
CA GLN A 73 12.76 -0.66 -0.19
C GLN A 73 13.41 -0.46 -1.56
N ALA A 74 13.71 0.77 -1.96
CA ALA A 74 14.43 1.04 -3.19
C ALA A 74 15.87 0.51 -3.14
N LEU A 75 16.57 0.66 -2.01
CA LEU A 75 17.91 0.11 -1.80
C LEU A 75 17.90 -1.42 -1.76
N ILE A 76 16.90 -2.03 -1.10
CA ILE A 76 16.67 -3.47 -1.11
C ILE A 76 16.50 -3.97 -2.55
N SER A 77 15.64 -3.33 -3.34
CA SER A 77 15.41 -3.70 -4.75
C SER A 77 16.69 -3.65 -5.58
N LYS A 78 17.53 -2.61 -5.40
CA LYS A 78 18.83 -2.50 -6.09
C LYS A 78 19.78 -3.61 -5.72
N GLN A 79 19.98 -3.85 -4.41
CA GLN A 79 20.90 -4.88 -3.92
C GLN A 79 20.39 -6.28 -4.29
N ALA A 80 19.09 -6.52 -4.25
CA ALA A 80 18.48 -7.77 -4.71
C ALA A 80 18.77 -8.03 -6.19
N LYS A 81 18.61 -7.01 -7.04
CA LYS A 81 18.94 -7.08 -8.46
C LYS A 81 20.43 -7.37 -8.70
N GLU A 82 21.32 -6.69 -7.98
CA GLU A 82 22.77 -6.91 -8.05
C GLU A 82 23.16 -8.34 -7.65
N LEU A 83 22.49 -8.91 -6.66
CA LEU A 83 22.64 -10.30 -6.24
C LEU A 83 21.97 -11.30 -7.19
N GLY A 84 21.18 -10.85 -8.16
CA GLY A 84 20.46 -11.71 -9.09
C GLY A 84 19.26 -12.43 -8.49
N ILE A 85 18.60 -11.84 -7.49
CA ILE A 85 17.31 -12.31 -6.95
C ILE A 85 16.23 -12.02 -7.99
N THR A 86 15.42 -13.03 -8.29
CA THR A 86 14.33 -12.95 -9.29
C THR A 86 12.94 -13.04 -8.69
N SER A 87 12.86 -13.17 -7.36
CA SER A 87 11.58 -13.16 -6.62
C SER A 87 10.80 -11.88 -6.85
N THR A 88 9.47 -11.98 -6.90
CA THR A 88 8.59 -10.83 -6.97
C THR A 88 8.54 -10.12 -5.61
N PHE A 89 8.79 -8.82 -5.59
CA PHE A 89 8.58 -8.02 -4.38
C PHE A 89 7.12 -7.59 -4.27
N LEU A 90 6.54 -7.83 -3.09
CA LEU A 90 5.23 -7.33 -2.68
C LEU A 90 5.41 -6.36 -1.52
N SER A 91 4.68 -5.24 -1.54
CA SER A 91 4.82 -4.18 -0.52
C SER A 91 3.47 -3.57 -0.15
N GLY A 92 3.50 -2.63 0.78
CA GLY A 92 2.41 -1.72 1.09
C GLY A 92 2.62 -0.36 0.43
N ASP A 93 1.74 0.58 0.73
CA ASP A 93 1.69 1.92 0.16
C ASP A 93 2.87 2.85 0.56
N GLY A 94 3.71 2.42 1.50
CA GLY A 94 4.95 3.12 1.87
C GLY A 94 5.93 3.33 0.70
N ILE A 95 5.78 2.58 -0.39
CA ILE A 95 6.58 2.74 -1.62
C ILE A 95 5.87 3.59 -2.69
N SER A 96 4.76 4.22 -2.36
CA SER A 96 4.00 5.06 -3.30
C SER A 96 4.68 6.39 -3.70
N PRO A 97 5.60 7.00 -2.95
CA PRO A 97 6.31 8.21 -3.39
C PRO A 97 7.11 8.00 -4.69
N ALA A 98 7.22 9.06 -5.51
CA ALA A 98 7.97 9.03 -6.76
C ALA A 98 9.46 8.71 -6.54
N GLU A 99 9.99 9.09 -5.39
CA GLU A 99 11.36 8.84 -4.96
C GLU A 99 11.72 7.35 -4.91
N PHE A 100 10.73 6.45 -4.78
CA PHE A 100 10.97 5.01 -4.89
C PHE A 100 11.55 4.65 -6.26
N ILE A 101 10.95 5.20 -7.32
CA ILE A 101 11.43 5.02 -8.70
C ILE A 101 12.76 5.76 -8.89
N GLU A 102 12.87 7.01 -8.42
CA GLU A 102 14.07 7.84 -8.58
C GLU A 102 15.31 7.18 -7.96
N ILE A 103 15.15 6.57 -6.77
CA ILE A 103 16.25 5.87 -6.08
C ILE A 103 16.50 4.49 -6.69
N GLY A 104 15.45 3.72 -6.94
CA GLY A 104 15.54 2.31 -7.34
C GLY A 104 15.80 2.11 -8.82
N GLY A 105 15.39 3.06 -9.69
CA GLY A 105 15.47 2.95 -11.14
C GLY A 105 14.83 1.64 -11.64
N SER A 106 15.44 1.03 -12.63
CA SER A 106 14.94 -0.24 -13.20
C SER A 106 14.95 -1.44 -12.23
N ALA A 107 15.48 -1.28 -11.02
CA ALA A 107 15.45 -2.36 -10.03
C ALA A 107 14.07 -2.51 -9.35
N VAL A 108 13.18 -1.52 -9.45
CA VAL A 108 11.83 -1.60 -8.90
C VAL A 108 10.82 -2.25 -9.86
N ASN A 109 11.19 -2.46 -11.13
CA ASN A 109 10.31 -3.11 -12.10
C ASN A 109 9.92 -4.52 -11.62
N GLY A 110 8.63 -4.88 -11.76
CA GLY A 110 8.10 -6.14 -11.26
C GLY A 110 7.77 -6.16 -9.77
N THR A 111 7.93 -5.04 -9.06
CA THR A 111 7.43 -4.86 -7.70
C THR A 111 5.94 -4.49 -7.75
N PHE A 112 5.16 -4.99 -6.78
CA PHE A 112 3.75 -4.65 -6.62
C PHE A 112 3.48 -4.14 -5.20
N TYR A 113 2.48 -3.28 -5.06
CA TYR A 113 2.00 -2.87 -3.75
C TYR A 113 0.48 -2.69 -3.71
N ALA A 114 -0.09 -2.88 -2.53
CA ALA A 114 -1.47 -2.52 -2.25
C ALA A 114 -1.54 -1.02 -1.96
N GLY A 115 -2.26 -0.30 -2.81
CA GLY A 115 -2.49 1.13 -2.69
C GLY A 115 -3.98 1.45 -2.57
N HIS A 116 -4.30 2.72 -2.41
CA HIS A 116 -5.68 3.19 -2.19
C HIS A 116 -6.22 4.01 -3.35
N PHE A 117 -5.36 4.43 -4.28
CA PHE A 117 -5.73 5.31 -5.38
C PHE A 117 -4.68 5.26 -6.51
N HIS A 118 -5.17 5.32 -7.74
CA HIS A 118 -4.40 5.63 -8.94
C HIS A 118 -5.31 6.39 -9.90
N PRO A 119 -4.85 7.44 -10.62
CA PRO A 119 -5.71 8.22 -11.52
C PRO A 119 -6.39 7.40 -12.62
N ASP A 120 -5.76 6.30 -13.04
CA ASP A 120 -6.26 5.40 -14.09
C ASP A 120 -7.05 4.20 -13.51
N ALA A 121 -7.29 4.14 -12.20
CA ALA A 121 -8.14 3.12 -11.63
C ALA A 121 -9.62 3.42 -11.90
N PRO A 122 -10.51 2.42 -11.87
CA PRO A 122 -11.96 2.64 -12.01
C PRO A 122 -12.54 3.25 -10.73
N LEU A 123 -12.45 4.57 -10.60
CA LEU A 123 -12.74 5.33 -9.37
C LEU A 123 -14.22 5.67 -9.18
N GLY A 124 -15.06 5.46 -10.21
CA GLY A 124 -16.43 5.96 -10.24
C GLY A 124 -16.50 7.48 -10.50
N GLU A 125 -17.73 8.01 -10.58
CA GLU A 125 -18.00 9.38 -11.03
C GLU A 125 -17.29 10.44 -10.17
N ARG A 126 -17.30 10.28 -8.85
CA ARG A 126 -16.65 11.22 -7.91
C ARG A 126 -15.13 11.22 -8.06
N GLY A 127 -14.52 10.04 -8.22
CA GLY A 127 -13.08 9.91 -8.41
C GLY A 127 -12.61 10.50 -9.74
N GLU A 128 -13.35 10.24 -10.82
CA GLU A 128 -13.07 10.82 -12.14
C GLU A 128 -13.15 12.36 -12.10
N SER A 129 -14.23 12.89 -11.53
CA SER A 129 -14.40 14.35 -11.35
C SER A 129 -13.29 14.97 -10.49
N PHE A 130 -12.82 14.28 -9.44
CA PHE A 130 -11.71 14.73 -8.63
C PHE A 130 -10.42 14.82 -9.46
N VAL A 131 -10.09 13.79 -10.24
CA VAL A 131 -8.89 13.76 -11.10
C VAL A 131 -8.92 14.91 -12.10
N GLU A 132 -10.04 15.10 -12.81
CA GLU A 132 -10.21 16.20 -13.77
C GLU A 132 -10.04 17.57 -13.12
N THR A 133 -10.71 17.79 -11.98
CA THR A 133 -10.65 19.05 -11.24
C THR A 133 -9.24 19.32 -10.72
N TYR A 134 -8.57 18.30 -10.18
CA TYR A 134 -7.22 18.42 -9.66
C TYR A 134 -6.22 18.78 -10.76
N ARG A 135 -6.30 18.12 -11.93
CA ARG A 135 -5.49 18.46 -13.12
C ARG A 135 -5.70 19.90 -13.55
N ALA A 136 -6.97 20.34 -13.62
CA ALA A 136 -7.32 21.69 -14.03
C ALA A 136 -6.80 22.78 -13.06
N LEU A 137 -6.77 22.50 -11.76
CA LEU A 137 -6.36 23.46 -10.74
C LEU A 137 -4.85 23.50 -10.50
N HIS A 138 -4.17 22.36 -10.66
CA HIS A 138 -2.78 22.20 -10.21
C HIS A 138 -1.79 21.90 -11.34
N ASP A 139 -2.27 21.67 -12.57
CA ASP A 139 -1.45 21.30 -13.75
C ASP A 139 -0.53 20.09 -13.45
N LYS A 140 -1.05 19.12 -12.69
CA LYS A 140 -0.37 17.87 -12.33
C LYS A 140 -1.36 16.77 -11.97
N GLU A 141 -0.87 15.52 -11.98
CA GLU A 141 -1.66 14.38 -11.52
C GLU A 141 -1.85 14.41 -10.00
N PRO A 142 -3.06 14.04 -9.52
CA PRO A 142 -3.26 13.79 -8.10
C PRO A 142 -2.49 12.54 -7.67
N ASP A 143 -1.93 12.59 -6.47
CA ASP A 143 -1.33 11.43 -5.83
C ASP A 143 -2.30 10.76 -4.84
N MET A 144 -1.92 9.60 -4.33
CA MET A 144 -2.70 8.83 -3.38
C MET A 144 -2.97 9.60 -2.08
N LEU A 145 -1.98 10.29 -1.55
CA LEU A 145 -2.12 11.03 -0.29
C LEU A 145 -3.07 12.23 -0.44
N GLY A 146 -3.02 12.91 -1.58
CA GLY A 146 -3.96 13.97 -1.92
C GLY A 146 -5.40 13.46 -2.02
N ALA A 147 -5.62 12.31 -2.66
CA ALA A 147 -6.93 11.68 -2.76
C ALA A 147 -7.48 11.24 -1.38
N LEU A 148 -6.66 10.60 -0.56
CA LEU A 148 -7.03 10.18 0.80
C LEU A 148 -7.30 11.37 1.71
N GLY A 149 -6.52 12.45 1.60
CA GLY A 149 -6.76 13.68 2.34
C GLY A 149 -8.10 14.33 1.97
N TYR A 150 -8.46 14.30 0.69
CA TYR A 150 -9.76 14.78 0.24
C TYR A 150 -10.90 13.88 0.74
N ASP A 151 -10.74 12.56 0.70
CA ASP A 151 -11.72 11.62 1.26
C ASP A 151 -11.94 11.84 2.75
N ALA A 152 -10.87 12.01 3.53
CA ALA A 152 -10.98 12.34 4.96
C ALA A 152 -11.80 13.62 5.19
N TYR A 153 -11.60 14.63 4.35
CA TYR A 153 -12.37 15.87 4.42
C TYR A 153 -13.86 15.66 4.10
N ILE A 154 -14.19 14.97 3.01
CA ILE A 154 -15.60 14.82 2.60
C ILE A 154 -16.37 13.87 3.52
N VAL A 155 -15.75 12.82 4.04
CA VAL A 155 -16.35 11.92 5.04
C VAL A 155 -16.61 12.66 6.35
N LEU A 156 -15.64 13.46 6.82
CA LEU A 156 -15.84 14.28 8.02
C LEU A 156 -16.93 15.35 7.83
N ARG A 157 -16.97 16.01 6.68
CA ARG A 157 -18.02 17.00 6.36
C ARG A 157 -19.41 16.36 6.40
N ASP A 158 -19.57 15.21 5.76
CA ASP A 158 -20.82 14.45 5.74
C ASP A 158 -21.25 14.07 7.17
N ALA A 159 -20.31 13.59 7.99
CA ALA A 159 -20.60 13.27 9.38
C ALA A 159 -21.04 14.48 10.21
N ILE A 160 -20.44 15.66 10.02
CA ILE A 160 -20.85 16.90 10.66
C ILE A 160 -22.27 17.31 10.22
N GLU A 161 -22.57 17.21 8.91
CA GLU A 161 -23.89 17.51 8.35
C GLU A 161 -24.95 16.57 8.93
N ARG A 162 -24.68 15.26 9.02
CA ARG A 162 -25.58 14.27 9.64
C ARG A 162 -25.75 14.48 11.15
N ALA A 163 -24.68 14.81 11.85
CA ALA A 163 -24.73 15.10 13.28
C ALA A 163 -25.54 16.38 13.60
N GLY A 164 -25.65 17.32 12.66
CA GLY A 164 -26.28 18.63 12.86
C GLY A 164 -25.61 19.46 13.99
N SER A 165 -24.36 19.13 14.33
CA SER A 165 -23.62 19.65 15.46
C SER A 165 -22.12 19.63 15.19
N VAL A 166 -21.38 20.53 15.87
CA VAL A 166 -19.91 20.52 15.92
C VAL A 166 -19.37 19.89 17.22
N ASP A 167 -20.25 19.26 18.00
CA ASP A 167 -19.84 18.49 19.18
C ASP A 167 -19.09 17.23 18.77
N GLY A 168 -17.94 16.96 19.41
CA GLY A 168 -17.07 15.86 19.04
C GLY A 168 -17.69 14.47 19.20
N GLU A 169 -18.51 14.24 20.23
CA GLU A 169 -19.17 12.95 20.45
C GLU A 169 -20.29 12.73 19.41
N ALA A 170 -21.03 13.79 19.04
CA ALA A 170 -22.04 13.71 18.00
C ALA A 170 -21.41 13.41 16.63
N ILE A 171 -20.27 14.02 16.29
CA ILE A 171 -19.52 13.76 15.06
C ILE A 171 -18.97 12.32 15.07
N LYS A 172 -18.38 11.87 16.17
CA LYS A 172 -17.87 10.51 16.32
C LYS A 172 -18.98 9.47 16.11
N GLN A 173 -20.16 9.70 16.69
CA GLN A 173 -21.32 8.85 16.48
C GLN A 173 -21.70 8.82 14.99
N ALA A 174 -21.79 9.96 14.34
CA ALA A 174 -22.12 10.06 12.92
C ALA A 174 -21.05 9.38 12.03
N LEU A 175 -19.78 9.50 12.36
CA LEU A 175 -18.70 8.79 11.66
C LEU A 175 -18.86 7.27 11.79
N SER A 176 -19.15 6.74 12.98
CA SER A 176 -19.33 5.29 13.19
C SER A 176 -20.54 4.70 12.44
N GLU A 177 -21.44 5.55 11.95
CA GLU A 177 -22.62 5.19 11.14
C GLU A 177 -22.39 5.40 9.64
N THR A 178 -21.15 5.64 9.21
CA THR A 178 -20.81 5.82 7.79
C THR A 178 -20.83 4.48 7.06
N GLU A 179 -21.79 4.30 6.17
CA GLU A 179 -21.96 3.11 5.36
C GLU A 179 -22.10 3.47 3.88
N ASN A 180 -21.42 2.72 3.02
CA ASN A 180 -21.49 2.86 1.57
C ASN A 180 -21.29 4.30 1.06
N PHE A 181 -20.43 5.06 1.72
CA PHE A 181 -20.13 6.45 1.35
C PHE A 181 -19.31 6.47 0.07
N GLU A 182 -19.83 7.11 -0.98
CA GLU A 182 -19.11 7.30 -2.24
C GLU A 182 -18.03 8.36 -2.07
N ALA A 183 -16.78 7.93 -2.02
CA ALA A 183 -15.59 8.75 -1.90
C ALA A 183 -14.82 8.81 -3.22
N VAL A 184 -13.70 9.52 -3.25
CA VAL A 184 -12.82 9.61 -4.42
C VAL A 184 -12.07 8.30 -4.65
N THR A 185 -11.67 7.64 -3.56
CA THR A 185 -10.89 6.39 -3.62
C THR A 185 -11.77 5.14 -3.59
N GLY A 186 -13.07 5.26 -3.89
CA GLY A 186 -14.05 4.18 -3.91
C GLY A 186 -15.13 4.33 -2.83
N ILE A 187 -15.87 3.26 -2.60
CA ILE A 187 -16.95 3.23 -1.59
C ILE A 187 -16.33 2.91 -0.22
N ILE A 188 -16.62 3.72 0.78
CA ILE A 188 -16.10 3.60 2.14
C ILE A 188 -17.23 3.24 3.10
N THR A 189 -17.05 2.18 3.87
CA THR A 189 -17.83 1.86 5.07
C THR A 189 -16.89 1.87 6.27
N LEU A 190 -17.26 2.50 7.36
CA LEU A 190 -16.50 2.43 8.61
C LEU A 190 -17.01 1.25 9.45
N ASP A 191 -16.12 0.36 9.87
CA ASP A 191 -16.46 -0.75 10.74
C ASP A 191 -16.67 -0.29 12.20
N LYS A 192 -16.97 -1.23 13.11
CA LYS A 192 -17.20 -0.93 14.53
C LYS A 192 -15.97 -0.36 15.27
N GLU A 193 -14.78 -0.55 14.70
CA GLU A 193 -13.50 -0.03 15.20
C GLU A 193 -13.10 1.26 14.48
N VAL A 194 -13.99 1.76 13.60
CA VAL A 194 -13.81 2.97 12.76
C VAL A 194 -12.68 2.80 11.73
N ASN A 195 -12.38 1.57 11.33
CA ASN A 195 -11.50 1.30 10.20
C ASN A 195 -12.28 1.43 8.89
N ALA A 196 -11.63 1.95 7.87
CA ALA A 196 -12.21 2.08 6.54
C ALA A 196 -12.16 0.73 5.79
N VAL A 197 -13.32 0.12 5.58
CA VAL A 197 -13.50 -1.03 4.70
C VAL A 197 -13.79 -0.52 3.30
N LYS A 198 -12.91 -0.81 2.37
CA LYS A 198 -12.96 -0.35 0.96
C LYS A 198 -12.09 -1.21 0.07
N SER A 199 -12.29 -1.11 -1.25
CA SER A 199 -11.41 -1.75 -2.23
C SER A 199 -9.98 -1.22 -2.16
N ALA A 200 -9.03 -2.07 -2.51
CA ALA A 200 -7.62 -1.71 -2.70
C ALA A 200 -7.23 -1.79 -4.17
N VAL A 201 -6.35 -0.91 -4.61
CA VAL A 201 -5.77 -0.91 -5.95
C VAL A 201 -4.41 -1.59 -5.89
N VAL A 202 -4.22 -2.66 -6.67
CA VAL A 202 -2.90 -3.27 -6.83
C VAL A 202 -2.15 -2.49 -7.90
N ILE A 203 -1.02 -1.92 -7.51
CA ILE A 203 -0.18 -1.08 -8.38
C ILE A 203 1.14 -1.80 -8.61
N GLY A 204 1.52 -1.93 -9.88
CA GLY A 204 2.80 -2.46 -10.30
C GLY A 204 3.74 -1.38 -10.84
N PHE A 205 5.02 -1.74 -10.96
CA PHE A 205 6.06 -0.91 -11.58
C PHE A 205 6.62 -1.61 -12.82
N GLU A 206 6.58 -0.91 -13.96
CA GLU A 206 7.15 -1.37 -15.23
C GLU A 206 7.72 -0.15 -15.98
N ASP A 207 8.89 -0.31 -16.59
CA ASP A 207 9.59 0.77 -17.31
C ASP A 207 9.72 2.06 -16.47
N GLU A 208 9.98 1.90 -15.17
CA GLU A 208 10.08 3.00 -14.21
C GLU A 208 8.79 3.84 -14.09
N GLN A 209 7.64 3.24 -14.38
CA GLN A 209 6.31 3.85 -14.26
C GLN A 209 5.39 2.97 -13.43
N LYS A 210 4.39 3.60 -12.82
CA LYS A 210 3.30 2.90 -12.13
C LYS A 210 2.20 2.54 -13.12
N TYR A 211 1.56 1.40 -12.89
CA TYR A 211 0.35 1.01 -13.60
C TYR A 211 -0.61 0.28 -12.68
N VAL A 212 -1.88 0.30 -13.02
CA VAL A 212 -2.91 -0.46 -12.31
C VAL A 212 -2.82 -1.93 -12.74
N ALA A 213 -2.38 -2.80 -11.84
CA ALA A 213 -2.29 -4.24 -12.08
C ALA A 213 -3.61 -4.96 -11.77
N GLY A 214 -4.45 -4.40 -10.91
CA GLY A 214 -5.76 -4.95 -10.55
C GLY A 214 -6.41 -4.22 -9.39
N MET A 215 -7.57 -4.73 -8.99
CA MET A 215 -8.28 -4.28 -7.79
C MET A 215 -8.65 -5.48 -6.93
N VAL A 216 -8.75 -5.26 -5.63
CA VAL A 216 -9.22 -6.24 -4.65
C VAL A 216 -10.38 -5.61 -3.89
N GLU A 217 -11.51 -6.31 -3.91
CA GLU A 217 -12.71 -5.93 -3.14
C GLU A 217 -12.55 -6.36 -1.68
N PRO A 218 -13.21 -5.65 -0.73
CA PRO A 218 -13.14 -5.94 0.71
C PRO A 218 -13.74 -7.29 1.08
#